data_8b386bf851611ddf4ac0687e63603b2a
#
_entry.id   8b386bf851611ddf4ac0687e63603b2a
#
_cell.length_a   1.000
_cell.length_b   1.000
_cell.length_c   1.000
_cell.angle_alpha   90.00
_cell.angle_beta   90.00
_cell.angle_gamma   90.00
#
_symmetry.space_group_name_H-M   'P 1'
#
loop_
_entity.id
_entity.type
_entity.pdbx_description
1 polymer ?
#
loop_
_entity_poly.entity_id
_entity_poly.type
_entity_poly.pdbx_seq_one_letter_code
_entity_poly.pdbx_strand_id
1 'polypeptide(L)'
;MNVGELVRDSLREQAAEQPPLGPGFADRVLTARRRRRNRSIATVAAATAAVVAVAVAVPLLDSGKHEVRLATEMNRSDIIAHPDQSPPRDLIAAGDVALAGYYTLDTVKTSKDTAVRTRAYHILDQETGKYVKDTRWSQISVAPGMRTAAVLEKDLPARRIGLLDLLTGDIERWISVDRGVAAVSFSSDGARLVATTYSKNPDELTKASNDVDGDGTKNDFVPQFSESYRTGFYLVDVDSGRTKWSETPPEKDDELAIVNSRQDFSFSGDGTLVRSGLAVEPHDQYYDFQGNKVAKPANEKYLTWSVQARLSPDGKLAAGRFAGGARTTGSEIIDPYTGKRLHKVRGQQLLTWVDNERLIAWDIKPGDNEFHSALVLVTIGSDTTLRLSGALKGNDGAPGRWNPVFATR
;
A
#
# COMPACT_ATOMS: atom_id res chain seq x y z
N MET A 1 38.93 7.31 12.51
CA MET A 1 37.64 7.51 13.26
C MET A 1 36.69 6.44 12.75
N ASN A 2 36.25 5.54 13.62
CA ASN A 2 35.48 4.36 13.20
C ASN A 2 34.00 4.79 13.01
N VAL A 3 33.39 4.42 11.89
CA VAL A 3 31.99 4.76 11.56
C VAL A 3 31.03 4.32 12.65
N GLY A 4 31.32 3.21 13.35
CA GLY A 4 30.55 2.73 14.50
C GLY A 4 30.58 3.67 15.72
N GLU A 5 31.64 4.46 15.88
CA GLU A 5 31.70 5.48 16.95
C GLU A 5 30.89 6.73 16.59
N LEU A 6 30.93 7.14 15.32
CA LEU A 6 30.13 8.26 14.82
C LEU A 6 28.61 8.00 14.92
N VAL A 7 28.17 6.79 14.57
CA VAL A 7 26.75 6.40 14.71
C VAL A 7 26.35 6.32 16.17
N ARG A 8 27.22 5.80 17.04
CA ARG A 8 26.94 5.70 18.48
C ARG A 8 26.88 7.08 19.14
N ASP A 9 27.71 8.01 18.72
CA ASP A 9 27.73 9.38 19.23
C ASP A 9 26.54 10.18 18.72
N SER A 10 26.15 10.03 17.43
CA SER A 10 24.93 10.62 16.87
C SER A 10 23.66 10.09 17.54
N LEU A 11 23.57 8.82 17.85
CA LEU A 11 22.44 8.24 18.59
C LEU A 11 22.41 8.71 20.04
N ARG A 12 23.57 8.93 20.67
CA ARG A 12 23.65 9.50 22.03
C ARG A 12 23.24 10.97 22.04
N GLU A 13 23.61 11.73 21.04
CA GLU A 13 23.25 13.13 20.92
C GLU A 13 21.74 13.30 20.68
N GLN A 14 21.14 12.48 19.81
CA GLN A 14 19.68 12.43 19.62
C GLN A 14 18.92 11.94 20.87
N ALA A 15 19.51 11.01 21.63
CA ALA A 15 18.91 10.55 22.87
C ALA A 15 19.01 11.61 24.00
N ALA A 16 20.04 12.46 23.96
CA ALA A 16 20.21 13.55 24.92
C ALA A 16 19.30 14.75 24.65
N GLU A 17 18.89 14.96 23.39
CA GLU A 17 17.92 16.00 23.01
C GLU A 17 16.46 15.63 23.29
N GLN A 18 16.17 14.35 23.56
CA GLN A 18 14.83 13.96 23.96
C GLN A 18 14.62 14.26 25.46
N PRO A 19 13.51 14.92 25.83
CA PRO A 19 13.21 15.13 27.24
C PRO A 19 13.16 13.77 27.95
N PRO A 20 13.74 13.64 29.16
CA PRO A 20 13.82 12.37 29.87
C PRO A 20 12.43 11.80 30.03
N LEU A 21 12.26 10.55 29.60
CA LEU A 21 11.03 9.80 29.79
C LEU A 21 10.71 9.80 31.28
N GLY A 22 9.60 10.46 31.65
CA GLY A 22 9.21 10.61 33.06
C GLY A 22 9.13 9.27 33.77
N PRO A 23 9.40 9.23 35.09
CA PRO A 23 9.36 8.00 35.90
C PRO A 23 8.01 7.30 35.72
N GLY A 24 8.05 6.00 35.41
CA GLY A 24 6.88 5.17 35.17
C GLY A 24 6.37 5.13 33.70
N PHE A 25 7.17 5.58 32.73
CA PHE A 25 6.80 5.45 31.30
C PHE A 25 6.61 3.99 30.89
N ALA A 26 7.54 3.11 31.27
CA ALA A 26 7.44 1.67 31.02
C ALA A 26 6.20 1.06 31.69
N ASP A 27 5.91 1.46 32.93
CA ASP A 27 4.71 0.99 33.66
C ASP A 27 3.42 1.52 33.04
N ARG A 28 3.41 2.74 32.49
CA ARG A 28 2.28 3.31 31.78
C ARG A 28 2.00 2.57 30.46
N VAL A 29 3.05 2.23 29.72
CA VAL A 29 2.94 1.43 28.47
C VAL A 29 2.43 0.03 28.80
N LEU A 30 2.98 -0.62 29.82
CA LEU A 30 2.54 -1.95 30.26
C LEU A 30 1.12 -1.93 30.85
N THR A 31 0.76 -0.88 31.59
CA THR A 31 -0.59 -0.71 32.15
C THR A 31 -1.62 -0.38 31.07
N ALA A 32 -1.26 0.43 30.08
CA ALA A 32 -2.10 0.69 28.91
C ALA A 32 -2.34 -0.61 28.12
N ARG A 33 -1.31 -1.43 27.97
CA ARG A 33 -1.38 -2.75 27.33
C ARG A 33 -2.27 -3.73 28.12
N ARG A 34 -2.15 -3.76 29.47
CA ARG A 34 -3.03 -4.58 30.34
C ARG A 34 -4.48 -4.08 30.38
N ARG A 35 -4.73 -2.77 30.39
CA ARG A 35 -6.07 -2.19 30.35
C ARG A 35 -6.76 -2.45 29.00
N ARG A 36 -6.02 -2.49 27.89
CA ARG A 36 -6.55 -2.88 26.58
C ARG A 36 -7.05 -4.34 26.55
N ARG A 37 -6.34 -5.26 27.23
CA ARG A 37 -6.70 -6.69 27.29
C ARG A 37 -7.96 -6.96 28.15
N ASN A 38 -8.25 -6.14 29.14
CA ASN A 38 -9.39 -6.35 30.06
C ASN A 38 -10.66 -5.59 29.66
N ARG A 39 -10.64 -4.78 28.58
CA ARG A 39 -11.82 -4.06 28.07
C ARG A 39 -12.56 -4.75 26.94
N SER A 40 -12.11 -5.91 26.50
CA SER A 40 -12.81 -6.72 25.50
C SER A 40 -13.97 -7.58 26.05
N ILE A 41 -14.27 -7.47 27.34
CA ILE A 41 -15.41 -8.18 27.95
C ILE A 41 -16.25 -7.16 28.72
N ALA A 42 -17.43 -6.85 28.20
CA ALA A 42 -18.56 -6.03 28.70
C ALA A 42 -18.63 -4.62 28.10
N THR A 43 -19.60 -4.32 27.31
CA THR A 43 -20.99 -3.97 27.56
C THR A 43 -21.67 -3.48 26.27
N VAL A 44 -22.77 -4.07 25.95
CA VAL A 44 -23.81 -3.51 25.05
C VAL A 44 -24.60 -2.50 25.88
N ALA A 45 -24.63 -1.25 25.48
CA ALA A 45 -25.68 -0.30 25.88
C ALA A 45 -25.80 0.84 24.86
N ALA A 46 -27.01 1.08 24.43
CA ALA A 46 -27.46 2.04 23.44
C ALA A 46 -27.15 3.48 23.82
N ALA A 47 -26.75 4.30 22.85
CA ALA A 47 -26.93 5.74 22.90
C ALA A 47 -27.19 6.26 21.48
N THR A 48 -28.34 6.86 21.34
CA THR A 48 -28.87 7.57 20.16
C THR A 48 -27.96 8.72 19.76
N ALA A 49 -27.51 8.71 18.51
CA ALA A 49 -26.72 9.78 17.91
C ALA A 49 -27.65 10.76 17.18
N ALA A 50 -27.54 12.03 17.54
CA ALA A 50 -28.07 13.12 16.74
C ALA A 50 -27.18 13.31 15.51
N VAL A 51 -27.72 13.03 14.33
CA VAL A 51 -27.08 13.28 13.04
C VAL A 51 -27.38 14.72 12.65
N VAL A 52 -26.37 15.58 12.65
CA VAL A 52 -26.45 16.85 11.92
C VAL A 52 -26.12 16.52 10.45
N ALA A 53 -27.15 16.42 9.64
CA ALA A 53 -27.05 16.29 8.21
C ALA A 53 -26.64 17.65 7.60
N VAL A 54 -25.39 17.79 7.19
CA VAL A 54 -25.05 18.78 6.17
C VAL A 54 -25.39 18.12 4.84
N ALA A 55 -26.47 18.55 4.23
CA ALA A 55 -26.89 18.12 2.92
C ALA A 55 -25.94 18.68 1.86
N VAL A 56 -24.87 17.95 1.58
CA VAL A 56 -24.35 17.93 0.22
C VAL A 56 -25.30 17.00 -0.52
N ALA A 57 -26.00 17.51 -1.49
CA ALA A 57 -26.92 16.73 -2.33
C ALA A 57 -26.09 15.69 -3.11
N VAL A 58 -25.82 14.57 -2.47
CA VAL A 58 -25.52 13.32 -3.16
C VAL A 58 -26.91 12.85 -3.62
N PRO A 59 -27.16 12.63 -4.90
CA PRO A 59 -28.39 11.95 -5.31
C PRO A 59 -28.41 10.61 -4.57
N LEU A 60 -29.31 10.44 -3.61
CA LEU A 60 -29.66 9.13 -3.07
C LEU A 60 -30.19 8.36 -4.26
N LEU A 61 -29.37 7.47 -4.78
CA LEU A 61 -29.74 6.59 -5.87
C LEU A 61 -30.89 5.71 -5.37
N ASP A 62 -32.01 5.97 -5.99
CA ASP A 62 -33.23 5.19 -5.92
C ASP A 62 -32.94 3.70 -6.13
N SER A 63 -33.65 2.83 -5.39
CA SER A 63 -33.56 1.37 -5.46
C SER A 63 -34.14 0.77 -6.75
N GLY A 64 -34.10 1.52 -7.85
CA GLY A 64 -34.39 1.03 -9.20
C GLY A 64 -33.24 0.16 -9.71
N LYS A 65 -33.53 -0.80 -10.55
CA LYS A 65 -32.57 -1.68 -11.25
C LYS A 65 -31.44 -0.83 -11.83
N HIS A 66 -30.29 -0.76 -11.13
CA HIS A 66 -29.13 -0.08 -11.66
C HIS A 66 -28.55 -0.93 -12.79
N GLU A 67 -28.56 -0.38 -13.98
CA GLU A 67 -27.80 -0.89 -15.09
C GLU A 67 -26.32 -0.77 -14.69
N VAL A 68 -25.64 -1.91 -14.54
CA VAL A 68 -24.22 -1.94 -14.15
C VAL A 68 -23.42 -1.47 -15.35
N ARG A 69 -22.74 -0.32 -15.21
CA ARG A 69 -21.85 0.23 -16.22
C ARG A 69 -20.42 -0.23 -15.96
N LEU A 70 -19.65 -0.49 -17.02
CA LEU A 70 -18.23 -0.75 -16.91
C LEU A 70 -17.54 0.40 -16.15
N ALA A 71 -16.54 0.09 -15.35
CA ALA A 71 -15.84 1.11 -14.58
C ALA A 71 -15.23 2.22 -15.46
N THR A 72 -14.83 1.86 -16.70
CA THR A 72 -14.30 2.77 -17.71
C THR A 72 -15.37 3.65 -18.39
N GLU A 73 -16.65 3.26 -18.33
CA GLU A 73 -17.79 3.99 -18.91
C GLU A 73 -18.46 4.94 -17.91
N MET A 74 -18.02 4.91 -16.66
CA MET A 74 -18.57 5.76 -15.60
C MET A 74 -18.14 7.21 -15.81
N ASN A 75 -19.02 8.14 -15.43
CA ASN A 75 -18.66 9.55 -15.38
C ASN A 75 -17.55 9.76 -14.34
N ARG A 76 -16.51 10.51 -14.67
CA ARG A 76 -15.40 10.82 -13.76
C ARG A 76 -15.81 11.57 -12.50
N SER A 77 -16.98 12.22 -12.49
CA SER A 77 -17.55 12.80 -11.27
C SER A 77 -18.25 11.79 -10.37
N ASP A 78 -18.48 10.56 -10.83
CA ASP A 78 -19.20 9.55 -10.06
C ASP A 78 -18.39 9.12 -8.84
N ILE A 79 -19.05 9.12 -7.69
CA ILE A 79 -18.54 8.55 -6.46
C ILE A 79 -19.44 7.37 -6.09
N ILE A 80 -18.84 6.18 -6.01
CA ILE A 80 -19.50 4.95 -5.62
C ILE A 80 -18.91 4.49 -4.30
N ALA A 81 -19.76 4.40 -3.30
CA ALA A 81 -19.36 4.13 -1.93
C ALA A 81 -20.27 3.10 -1.28
N HIS A 82 -19.69 2.20 -0.50
CA HIS A 82 -20.37 1.16 0.26
C HIS A 82 -19.89 1.16 1.72
N PRO A 83 -20.29 2.15 2.54
CA PRO A 83 -19.76 2.36 3.89
C PRO A 83 -20.13 1.25 4.88
N ASP A 84 -21.01 0.32 4.50
CA ASP A 84 -21.39 -0.88 5.24
C ASP A 84 -20.57 -2.12 4.88
N GLN A 85 -19.74 -2.07 3.82
CA GLN A 85 -19.03 -3.24 3.30
C GLN A 85 -17.54 -3.22 3.68
N SER A 86 -17.08 -4.28 4.35
CA SER A 86 -15.65 -4.55 4.61
C SER A 86 -15.44 -6.05 4.82
N PRO A 87 -14.73 -6.74 3.91
CA PRO A 87 -14.23 -6.24 2.63
C PRO A 87 -15.36 -5.83 1.66
N PRO A 88 -15.05 -5.00 0.65
CA PRO A 88 -16.01 -4.59 -0.37
C PRO A 88 -16.55 -5.78 -1.18
N ARG A 89 -17.85 -5.77 -1.48
CA ARG A 89 -18.49 -6.72 -2.39
C ARG A 89 -18.83 -6.10 -3.73
N ASP A 90 -19.10 -4.79 -3.71
CA ASP A 90 -19.53 -4.02 -4.86
C ASP A 90 -18.52 -2.90 -5.14
N LEU A 91 -18.44 -2.44 -6.39
CA LEU A 91 -17.51 -1.45 -6.89
C LEU A 91 -17.42 -0.21 -6.00
N ILE A 92 -16.20 0.17 -5.65
CA ILE A 92 -15.87 1.47 -5.04
C ILE A 92 -15.11 2.30 -6.07
N ALA A 93 -15.53 3.53 -6.30
CA ALA A 93 -14.86 4.46 -7.21
C ALA A 93 -15.04 5.92 -6.76
N ALA A 94 -14.08 6.76 -7.13
CA ALA A 94 -14.15 8.20 -6.95
C ALA A 94 -13.33 8.90 -8.05
N GLY A 95 -13.91 9.85 -8.78
CA GLY A 95 -13.25 10.58 -9.85
C GLY A 95 -12.61 9.65 -10.87
N ASP A 96 -11.33 9.85 -11.14
CA ASP A 96 -10.56 9.07 -12.11
C ASP A 96 -10.05 7.72 -11.57
N VAL A 97 -10.40 7.34 -10.34
CA VAL A 97 -9.87 6.14 -9.69
C VAL A 97 -10.98 5.19 -9.27
N ALA A 98 -10.76 3.91 -9.53
CA ALA A 98 -11.57 2.83 -8.98
C ALA A 98 -10.72 1.85 -8.18
N LEU A 99 -11.35 1.17 -7.22
CA LEU A 99 -10.80 0.00 -6.58
C LEU A 99 -10.90 -1.17 -7.58
N ALA A 100 -9.82 -1.43 -8.31
CA ALA A 100 -9.78 -2.48 -9.33
C ALA A 100 -9.79 -3.88 -8.71
N GLY A 101 -9.45 -3.98 -7.46
CA GLY A 101 -9.50 -5.20 -6.67
C GLY A 101 -8.93 -5.00 -5.28
N TYR A 102 -8.92 -6.05 -4.52
CA TYR A 102 -8.23 -6.10 -3.22
C TYR A 102 -7.68 -7.51 -2.99
N TYR A 103 -6.78 -7.64 -2.04
CA TYR A 103 -6.29 -8.96 -1.63
C TYR A 103 -6.26 -9.10 -0.11
N THR A 104 -6.40 -10.34 0.34
CA THR A 104 -6.14 -10.76 1.71
C THR A 104 -4.81 -11.51 1.77
N LEU A 105 -4.15 -11.46 2.92
CA LEU A 105 -2.90 -12.17 3.18
C LEU A 105 -3.17 -13.38 4.05
N ASP A 106 -2.56 -14.50 3.68
CA ASP A 106 -2.54 -15.72 4.46
C ASP A 106 -1.10 -16.21 4.62
N THR A 107 -0.81 -16.87 5.73
CA THR A 107 0.48 -17.52 6.00
C THR A 107 0.33 -19.02 5.88
N VAL A 108 0.96 -19.62 4.87
CA VAL A 108 0.93 -21.06 4.61
C VAL A 108 2.24 -21.68 5.08
N LYS A 109 2.18 -22.54 6.11
CA LYS A 109 3.36 -23.27 6.60
C LYS A 109 3.86 -24.24 5.54
N THR A 110 5.15 -24.17 5.24
CA THR A 110 5.85 -25.08 4.30
C THR A 110 6.70 -26.11 5.05
N SER A 111 7.12 -25.77 6.29
CA SER A 111 7.81 -26.69 7.19
C SER A 111 7.52 -26.32 8.66
N LYS A 112 8.24 -26.94 9.59
CA LYS A 112 8.18 -26.60 11.03
C LYS A 112 8.63 -25.14 11.28
N ASP A 113 9.63 -24.67 10.54
CA ASP A 113 10.32 -23.42 10.80
C ASP A 113 10.21 -22.41 9.63
N THR A 114 9.48 -22.77 8.56
CA THR A 114 9.27 -21.92 7.39
C THR A 114 7.79 -21.84 7.00
N ALA A 115 7.42 -20.72 6.43
CA ALA A 115 6.12 -20.45 5.84
C ALA A 115 6.26 -19.55 4.60
N VAL A 116 5.19 -19.40 3.85
CA VAL A 116 5.11 -18.47 2.72
C VAL A 116 3.87 -17.59 2.91
N ARG A 117 4.05 -16.30 2.74
CA ARG A 117 2.93 -15.36 2.68
C ARG A 117 2.26 -15.46 1.31
N THR A 118 0.99 -15.78 1.29
CA THR A 118 0.21 -15.91 0.06
C THR A 118 -0.86 -14.82 -0.02
N ARG A 119 -1.34 -14.56 -1.25
CA ARG A 119 -2.39 -13.59 -1.53
C ARG A 119 -3.59 -14.28 -2.13
N ALA A 120 -4.78 -13.91 -1.64
CA ALA A 120 -6.04 -14.23 -2.28
C ALA A 120 -6.64 -12.93 -2.82
N TYR A 121 -6.63 -12.77 -4.13
CA TYR A 121 -7.16 -11.58 -4.79
C TYR A 121 -8.67 -11.67 -4.95
N HIS A 122 -9.32 -10.51 -4.92
CA HIS A 122 -10.69 -10.29 -5.32
C HIS A 122 -10.65 -9.18 -6.38
N ILE A 123 -10.91 -9.54 -7.62
CA ILE A 123 -10.78 -8.67 -8.78
C ILE A 123 -12.17 -8.18 -9.16
N LEU A 124 -12.28 -6.92 -9.55
CA LEU A 124 -13.53 -6.35 -10.04
C LEU A 124 -13.94 -7.04 -11.35
N ASP A 125 -15.05 -7.71 -11.32
CA ASP A 125 -15.80 -8.06 -12.52
C ASP A 125 -16.55 -6.81 -12.98
N GLN A 126 -16.12 -6.24 -14.09
CA GLN A 126 -16.62 -4.97 -14.58
C GLN A 126 -18.04 -5.07 -15.16
N GLU A 127 -18.49 -6.25 -15.56
CA GLU A 127 -19.83 -6.48 -16.07
C GLU A 127 -20.84 -6.45 -14.90
N THR A 128 -20.53 -7.09 -13.79
CA THR A 128 -21.43 -7.19 -12.64
C THR A 128 -21.21 -6.11 -11.59
N GLY A 129 -20.08 -5.40 -11.63
CA GLY A 129 -19.66 -4.44 -10.62
C GLY A 129 -19.28 -5.08 -9.29
N LYS A 130 -18.99 -6.38 -9.25
CA LYS A 130 -18.70 -7.14 -8.03
C LYS A 130 -17.26 -7.63 -7.98
N TYR A 131 -16.74 -7.80 -6.78
CA TYR A 131 -15.41 -8.39 -6.60
C TYR A 131 -15.50 -9.90 -6.55
N VAL A 132 -14.78 -10.57 -7.48
CA VAL A 132 -14.74 -12.03 -7.62
C VAL A 132 -13.38 -12.54 -7.14
N LYS A 133 -13.42 -13.57 -6.30
CA LYS A 133 -12.20 -14.20 -5.76
C LYS A 133 -11.43 -14.92 -6.86
N ASP A 134 -10.13 -14.59 -6.97
CA ASP A 134 -9.18 -15.27 -7.84
C ASP A 134 -7.93 -15.64 -7.05
N THR A 135 -7.66 -16.94 -6.97
CA THR A 135 -6.51 -17.47 -6.24
C THR A 135 -5.40 -17.96 -7.15
N ARG A 136 -5.47 -17.73 -8.46
CA ARG A 136 -4.46 -18.16 -9.43
C ARG A 136 -3.15 -17.39 -9.31
N TRP A 137 -3.19 -16.16 -8.76
CA TRP A 137 -2.11 -15.20 -8.85
C TRP A 137 -1.45 -14.92 -7.51
N SER A 138 -0.14 -14.77 -7.51
CA SER A 138 0.65 -14.29 -6.38
C SER A 138 0.79 -12.78 -6.38
N GLN A 139 0.74 -12.15 -7.57
CA GLN A 139 0.84 -10.70 -7.78
C GLN A 139 -0.08 -10.27 -8.90
N ILE A 140 -0.70 -9.09 -8.72
CA ILE A 140 -1.50 -8.41 -9.73
C ILE A 140 -1.17 -6.93 -9.72
N SER A 141 -0.93 -6.35 -10.89
CA SER A 141 -0.88 -4.91 -11.12
C SER A 141 -1.86 -4.58 -12.24
N VAL A 142 -2.75 -3.62 -12.02
CA VAL A 142 -3.77 -3.25 -13.01
C VAL A 142 -3.30 -2.03 -13.79
N ALA A 143 -3.39 -2.09 -15.12
CA ALA A 143 -3.05 -0.98 -16.00
C ALA A 143 -4.08 0.16 -15.90
N PRO A 144 -3.70 1.41 -16.20
CA PRO A 144 -4.65 2.48 -16.46
C PRO A 144 -5.67 2.06 -17.53
N GLY A 145 -6.92 2.50 -17.37
CA GLY A 145 -8.04 2.07 -18.21
C GLY A 145 -8.63 0.72 -17.82
N MET A 146 -8.09 0.05 -16.78
CA MET A 146 -8.65 -1.14 -16.14
C MET A 146 -8.99 -2.32 -17.06
N ARG A 147 -8.43 -2.35 -18.29
CA ARG A 147 -8.66 -3.46 -19.21
C ARG A 147 -7.66 -4.59 -19.01
N THR A 148 -6.41 -4.25 -18.76
CA THR A 148 -5.32 -5.22 -18.69
C THR A 148 -4.73 -5.24 -17.29
N ALA A 149 -4.38 -6.42 -16.80
CA ALA A 149 -3.57 -6.60 -15.60
C ALA A 149 -2.32 -7.43 -15.90
N ALA A 150 -1.20 -7.07 -15.30
CA ALA A 150 -0.02 -7.92 -15.25
C ALA A 150 -0.13 -8.84 -14.04
N VAL A 151 0.05 -10.14 -14.26
CA VAL A 151 -0.14 -11.17 -13.24
C VAL A 151 1.07 -12.10 -13.16
N LEU A 152 1.35 -12.59 -11.95
CA LEU A 152 2.34 -13.64 -11.70
C LEU A 152 1.66 -14.86 -11.12
N GLU A 153 2.07 -16.04 -11.56
CA GLU A 153 1.60 -17.32 -11.02
C GLU A 153 1.99 -17.49 -9.55
N LYS A 154 1.38 -18.46 -8.86
CA LYS A 154 1.54 -18.66 -7.41
C LYS A 154 2.97 -18.91 -6.97
N ASP A 155 3.72 -19.66 -7.77
CA ASP A 155 5.07 -20.07 -7.41
C ASP A 155 6.05 -18.95 -7.76
N LEU A 156 6.47 -18.23 -6.72
CA LEU A 156 7.46 -17.16 -6.85
C LEU A 156 8.89 -17.68 -6.59
N PRO A 157 9.87 -17.11 -7.30
CA PRO A 157 9.76 -16.13 -8.38
C PRO A 157 9.34 -16.79 -9.71
N ALA A 158 8.36 -16.20 -10.39
CA ALA A 158 7.78 -16.70 -11.63
C ALA A 158 8.72 -16.52 -12.83
N ARG A 159 8.62 -17.43 -13.83
CA ARG A 159 9.42 -17.38 -15.06
C ARG A 159 8.69 -16.76 -16.25
N ARG A 160 7.50 -16.27 -16.02
CA ARG A 160 6.69 -15.57 -17.02
C ARG A 160 5.74 -14.57 -16.36
N ILE A 161 5.39 -13.54 -17.11
CA ILE A 161 4.43 -12.51 -16.73
C ILE A 161 3.20 -12.70 -17.63
N GLY A 162 2.01 -12.82 -17.06
CA GLY A 162 0.77 -12.88 -17.82
C GLY A 162 0.18 -11.49 -18.01
N LEU A 163 -0.31 -11.20 -19.22
CA LEU A 163 -1.20 -10.08 -19.46
C LEU A 163 -2.63 -10.62 -19.47
N LEU A 164 -3.38 -10.28 -18.44
CA LEU A 164 -4.76 -10.74 -18.19
C LEU A 164 -5.72 -9.68 -18.71
N ASP A 165 -6.64 -10.05 -19.60
CA ASP A 165 -7.80 -9.22 -19.94
C ASP A 165 -8.80 -9.30 -18.77
N LEU A 166 -9.10 -8.15 -18.16
CA LEU A 166 -10.00 -8.05 -17.01
C LEU A 166 -11.49 -8.10 -17.39
N LEU A 167 -11.83 -8.03 -18.66
CA LEU A 167 -13.22 -8.19 -19.15
C LEU A 167 -13.55 -9.67 -19.36
N THR A 168 -12.61 -10.43 -19.93
CA THR A 168 -12.83 -11.85 -20.24
C THR A 168 -12.32 -12.80 -19.15
N GLY A 169 -11.35 -12.35 -18.35
CA GLY A 169 -10.65 -13.20 -17.37
C GLY A 169 -9.61 -14.14 -17.98
N ASP A 170 -9.29 -13.97 -19.25
CA ASP A 170 -8.33 -14.78 -20.01
C ASP A 170 -6.95 -14.13 -20.07
N ILE A 171 -5.93 -14.96 -20.19
CA ILE A 171 -4.57 -14.47 -20.46
C ILE A 171 -4.41 -14.24 -21.96
N GLU A 172 -4.28 -12.97 -22.37
CA GLU A 172 -4.03 -12.58 -23.76
C GLU A 172 -2.62 -12.98 -24.21
N ARG A 173 -1.64 -12.87 -23.30
CA ARG A 173 -0.23 -13.14 -23.61
C ARG A 173 0.55 -13.56 -22.39
N TRP A 174 1.48 -14.49 -22.58
CA TRP A 174 2.56 -14.77 -21.65
C TRP A 174 3.87 -14.17 -22.17
N ILE A 175 4.58 -13.44 -21.32
CA ILE A 175 5.91 -12.88 -21.56
C ILE A 175 6.90 -13.71 -20.76
N SER A 176 7.70 -14.53 -21.45
CA SER A 176 8.72 -15.36 -20.80
C SER A 176 9.92 -14.52 -20.39
N VAL A 177 10.51 -14.85 -19.24
CA VAL A 177 11.67 -14.17 -18.66
C VAL A 177 12.69 -15.19 -18.14
N ASP A 178 13.98 -14.92 -18.34
CA ASP A 178 15.06 -15.82 -17.95
C ASP A 178 15.34 -15.78 -16.44
N ARG A 179 14.98 -14.68 -15.78
CA ARG A 179 15.17 -14.50 -14.33
C ARG A 179 13.82 -14.47 -13.63
N GLY A 180 13.80 -15.00 -12.42
CA GLY A 180 12.56 -15.11 -11.65
C GLY A 180 12.03 -13.74 -11.23
N VAL A 181 10.77 -13.47 -11.53
CA VAL A 181 10.04 -12.24 -11.20
C VAL A 181 9.10 -12.50 -10.03
N ALA A 182 9.07 -11.58 -9.06
CA ALA A 182 8.15 -11.71 -7.92
C ALA A 182 7.30 -10.46 -7.66
N ALA A 183 7.49 -9.37 -8.43
CA ALA A 183 6.61 -8.22 -8.41
C ALA A 183 6.56 -7.55 -9.78
N VAL A 184 5.42 -6.91 -10.09
CA VAL A 184 5.19 -6.16 -11.33
C VAL A 184 4.47 -4.85 -11.02
N SER A 185 4.80 -3.79 -11.76
CA SER A 185 4.15 -2.48 -11.65
C SER A 185 4.09 -1.81 -13.02
N PHE A 186 2.91 -1.30 -13.41
CA PHE A 186 2.75 -0.52 -14.62
C PHE A 186 3.32 0.89 -14.48
N SER A 187 3.77 1.46 -15.60
CA SER A 187 3.93 2.90 -15.76
C SER A 187 2.57 3.59 -15.77
N SER A 188 2.56 4.90 -15.47
CA SER A 188 1.33 5.70 -15.41
C SER A 188 0.55 5.78 -16.73
N ASP A 189 1.22 5.57 -17.85
CA ASP A 189 0.64 5.49 -19.19
C ASP A 189 0.23 4.06 -19.61
N GLY A 190 0.54 3.04 -18.79
CA GLY A 190 0.27 1.63 -19.06
C GLY A 190 1.13 1.00 -20.15
N ALA A 191 2.02 1.76 -20.80
CA ALA A 191 2.82 1.28 -21.93
C ALA A 191 3.98 0.36 -21.51
N ARG A 192 4.41 0.45 -20.25
CA ARG A 192 5.55 -0.31 -19.73
C ARG A 192 5.22 -0.98 -18.42
N LEU A 193 5.97 -2.07 -18.14
CA LEU A 193 6.04 -2.70 -16.83
C LEU A 193 7.47 -2.65 -16.31
N VAL A 194 7.64 -2.40 -15.04
CA VAL A 194 8.83 -2.80 -14.31
C VAL A 194 8.51 -4.09 -13.56
N ALA A 195 9.37 -5.11 -13.73
CA ALA A 195 9.20 -6.40 -13.09
C ALA A 195 10.43 -6.71 -12.22
N THR A 196 10.25 -6.76 -10.91
CA THR A 196 11.32 -6.97 -9.94
C THR A 196 11.76 -8.42 -9.93
N THR A 197 13.07 -8.66 -10.07
CA THR A 197 13.63 -10.00 -10.09
C THR A 197 14.25 -10.38 -8.75
N TYR A 198 14.05 -11.66 -8.38
CA TYR A 198 14.53 -12.25 -7.14
C TYR A 198 15.17 -13.62 -7.40
N SER A 199 16.19 -13.96 -6.63
CA SER A 199 16.85 -15.29 -6.68
C SER A 199 16.08 -16.35 -5.89
N LYS A 200 15.30 -15.95 -4.88
CA LYS A 200 14.42 -16.78 -4.06
C LYS A 200 13.07 -16.10 -3.87
N ASN A 201 12.09 -16.82 -3.33
CA ASN A 201 10.76 -16.26 -3.04
C ASN A 201 10.87 -15.17 -1.95
N PRO A 202 10.56 -13.89 -2.25
CA PRO A 202 10.63 -12.83 -1.24
C PRO A 202 9.49 -12.85 -0.22
N ASP A 203 8.50 -13.70 -0.41
CA ASP A 203 7.39 -13.92 0.53
C ASP A 203 7.66 -15.08 1.51
N GLU A 204 8.85 -15.68 1.48
CA GLU A 204 9.27 -16.64 2.50
C GLU A 204 9.36 -15.98 3.88
N LEU A 205 8.86 -16.71 4.86
CA LEU A 205 8.85 -16.34 6.26
C LEU A 205 9.59 -17.40 7.07
N THR A 206 10.26 -16.97 8.13
CA THR A 206 10.89 -17.86 9.09
C THR A 206 10.20 -17.74 10.45
N LYS A 207 10.21 -18.82 11.20
CA LYS A 207 9.65 -18.84 12.54
C LYS A 207 10.43 -17.87 13.45
N ALA A 208 9.72 -16.98 14.11
CA ALA A 208 10.30 -16.07 15.07
C ALA A 208 10.71 -16.81 16.36
N SER A 209 11.77 -16.33 17.02
CA SER A 209 12.20 -16.85 18.30
C SER A 209 11.41 -16.30 19.50
N ASN A 210 10.64 -15.24 19.27
CA ASN A 210 9.86 -14.50 20.26
C ASN A 210 8.41 -14.32 19.77
N ASP A 211 7.54 -13.96 20.71
CA ASP A 211 6.17 -13.54 20.42
C ASP A 211 6.22 -12.15 19.76
N VAL A 212 5.88 -12.08 18.50
CA VAL A 212 5.94 -10.85 17.69
C VAL A 212 4.60 -10.11 17.69
N ASP A 213 3.48 -10.82 17.60
CA ASP A 213 2.14 -10.23 17.58
C ASP A 213 1.55 -10.01 18.97
N GLY A 214 2.18 -10.54 20.01
CA GLY A 214 1.82 -10.34 21.40
C GLY A 214 0.60 -11.17 21.85
N ASP A 215 0.32 -12.28 21.17
CA ASP A 215 -0.77 -13.19 21.54
C ASP A 215 -0.42 -14.16 22.68
N GLY A 216 0.83 -14.16 23.13
CA GLY A 216 1.39 -15.00 24.19
C GLY A 216 1.98 -16.31 23.69
N THR A 217 2.03 -16.53 22.39
CA THR A 217 2.64 -17.73 21.78
C THR A 217 3.89 -17.37 20.97
N LYS A 218 4.79 -18.35 20.78
CA LYS A 218 6.01 -18.19 19.97
C LYS A 218 5.86 -18.99 18.68
N ASN A 219 4.81 -18.74 17.94
CA ASN A 219 4.49 -19.44 16.69
C ASN A 219 4.46 -18.52 15.48
N ASP A 220 4.87 -17.28 15.65
CA ASP A 220 4.89 -16.29 14.60
C ASP A 220 5.88 -16.62 13.50
N PHE A 221 5.50 -16.22 12.30
CA PHE A 221 6.35 -16.26 11.12
C PHE A 221 6.61 -14.84 10.63
N VAL A 222 7.89 -14.49 10.49
CA VAL A 222 8.33 -13.15 10.12
C VAL A 222 9.16 -13.18 8.83
N PRO A 223 9.18 -12.08 8.07
CA PRO A 223 10.09 -11.97 6.93
C PRO A 223 11.53 -12.19 7.35
N GLN A 224 12.32 -12.82 6.50
CA GLN A 224 13.76 -12.90 6.67
C GLN A 224 14.38 -11.54 6.37
N PHE A 225 14.87 -10.87 7.41
CA PHE A 225 15.46 -9.54 7.27
C PHE A 225 16.96 -9.57 6.93
N SER A 226 17.63 -10.71 7.07
CA SER A 226 19.09 -10.85 6.94
C SER A 226 19.61 -10.94 5.51
N GLU A 227 18.75 -11.14 4.54
CA GLU A 227 19.14 -11.32 3.14
C GLU A 227 18.13 -10.67 2.19
N SER A 228 18.60 -9.84 1.28
CA SER A 228 17.80 -9.41 0.15
C SER A 228 18.05 -10.35 -1.02
N TYR A 229 17.00 -10.97 -1.53
CA TYR A 229 17.08 -11.86 -2.70
C TYR A 229 16.84 -11.11 -4.02
N ARG A 230 16.70 -9.78 -3.98
CA ARG A 230 16.52 -8.97 -5.17
C ARG A 230 17.79 -8.99 -6.04
N THR A 231 17.61 -9.20 -7.34
CA THR A 231 18.72 -9.26 -8.29
C THR A 231 18.72 -8.12 -9.30
N GLY A 232 17.55 -7.51 -9.57
CA GLY A 232 17.41 -6.44 -10.53
C GLY A 232 15.97 -6.27 -10.99
N PHE A 233 15.79 -5.75 -12.19
CA PHE A 233 14.48 -5.59 -12.79
C PHE A 233 14.48 -5.82 -14.29
N TYR A 234 13.35 -6.25 -14.83
CA TYR A 234 13.02 -6.12 -16.24
C TYR A 234 12.26 -4.84 -16.48
N LEU A 235 12.62 -4.14 -17.55
CA LEU A 235 11.73 -3.20 -18.22
C LEU A 235 11.05 -3.95 -19.35
N VAL A 236 9.73 -3.96 -19.37
CA VAL A 236 8.90 -4.67 -20.33
C VAL A 236 8.09 -3.66 -21.13
N ASP A 237 8.16 -3.74 -22.45
CA ASP A 237 7.25 -3.04 -23.36
C ASP A 237 5.99 -3.88 -23.47
N VAL A 238 4.85 -3.34 -23.09
CA VAL A 238 3.59 -4.09 -22.96
C VAL A 238 3.06 -4.55 -24.31
N ASP A 239 3.13 -3.69 -25.32
CA ASP A 239 2.58 -3.98 -26.66
C ASP A 239 3.38 -5.05 -27.39
N SER A 240 4.70 -4.93 -27.40
CA SER A 240 5.57 -5.89 -28.09
C SER A 240 5.94 -7.11 -27.26
N GLY A 241 5.86 -7.02 -25.93
CA GLY A 241 6.34 -8.04 -25.00
C GLY A 241 7.88 -8.09 -24.92
N ARG A 242 8.59 -7.12 -25.49
CA ARG A 242 10.06 -7.07 -25.40
C ARG A 242 10.50 -6.76 -23.99
N THR A 243 11.53 -7.46 -23.53
CA THR A 243 12.09 -7.31 -22.18
C THR A 243 13.56 -6.88 -22.23
N LYS A 244 13.95 -6.03 -21.31
CA LYS A 244 15.35 -5.69 -21.05
C LYS A 244 15.61 -5.83 -19.56
N TRP A 245 16.56 -6.68 -19.17
CA TRP A 245 16.95 -6.85 -17.78
C TRP A 245 18.10 -5.94 -17.39
N SER A 246 18.06 -5.40 -16.18
CA SER A 246 19.11 -4.60 -15.58
C SER A 246 19.44 -5.11 -14.18
N GLU A 247 20.71 -5.33 -13.88
CA GLU A 247 21.18 -5.78 -12.59
C GLU A 247 21.18 -4.63 -11.59
N THR A 248 20.55 -4.83 -10.45
CA THR A 248 20.50 -3.85 -9.35
C THR A 248 20.38 -4.59 -8.02
N PRO A 249 21.41 -5.34 -7.61
CA PRO A 249 21.40 -5.98 -6.32
C PRO A 249 21.43 -4.92 -5.21
N PRO A 250 20.93 -5.23 -4.00
CA PRO A 250 21.15 -4.39 -2.84
C PRO A 250 22.63 -4.28 -2.54
N GLU A 251 23.06 -3.18 -1.95
CA GLU A 251 24.44 -3.00 -1.52
C GLU A 251 24.79 -3.99 -0.40
N LYS A 252 25.89 -4.70 -0.55
CA LYS A 252 26.31 -5.73 0.43
C LYS A 252 26.70 -5.14 1.79
N ASP A 253 27.12 -3.88 1.80
CA ASP A 253 27.60 -3.18 3.00
C ASP A 253 26.51 -2.34 3.67
N ASP A 254 25.29 -2.39 3.16
CA ASP A 254 24.14 -1.72 3.78
C ASP A 254 23.60 -2.62 4.90
N GLU A 255 24.04 -2.38 6.15
CA GLU A 255 23.47 -3.04 7.34
C GLU A 255 21.95 -2.84 7.44
N LEU A 256 21.42 -1.86 6.71
CA LEU A 256 19.99 -1.54 6.62
C LEU A 256 19.30 -2.26 5.45
N ALA A 257 20.02 -2.92 4.55
CA ALA A 257 19.44 -3.90 3.61
C ALA A 257 18.72 -5.04 4.35
N ILE A 258 19.11 -5.27 5.60
CA ILE A 258 18.44 -6.15 6.55
C ILE A 258 16.95 -5.80 6.74
N VAL A 259 16.59 -4.52 6.70
CA VAL A 259 15.21 -4.02 6.90
C VAL A 259 14.38 -4.11 5.63
N ASN A 260 15.00 -4.35 4.49
CA ASN A 260 14.41 -4.26 3.16
C ASN A 260 14.37 -5.60 2.42
N SER A 261 13.93 -6.67 3.06
CA SER A 261 13.88 -8.01 2.47
C SER A 261 13.07 -8.06 1.15
N ARG A 262 12.04 -7.22 1.01
CA ARG A 262 11.27 -7.07 -0.21
C ARG A 262 11.26 -5.60 -0.64
N GLN A 263 12.04 -5.27 -1.68
CA GLN A 263 12.15 -3.93 -2.26
C GLN A 263 11.70 -3.95 -3.71
N ASP A 264 10.39 -4.02 -3.90
CA ASP A 264 9.82 -4.06 -5.24
C ASP A 264 10.03 -2.73 -5.96
N PHE A 265 10.37 -2.81 -7.23
CA PHE A 265 10.55 -1.64 -8.08
C PHE A 265 9.20 -1.10 -8.57
N SER A 266 9.15 0.21 -8.74
CA SER A 266 8.08 0.96 -9.39
C SER A 266 8.68 2.10 -10.21
N PHE A 267 7.84 2.79 -10.99
CA PHE A 267 8.30 3.96 -11.75
C PHE A 267 8.34 5.22 -10.89
N SER A 268 9.17 6.19 -11.30
CA SER A 268 9.06 7.59 -10.88
C SER A 268 7.71 8.19 -11.32
N GLY A 269 7.31 9.31 -10.74
CA GLY A 269 6.04 9.95 -11.07
C GLY A 269 5.89 10.32 -12.55
N ASP A 270 7.00 10.68 -13.21
CA ASP A 270 7.07 10.98 -14.65
C ASP A 270 7.30 9.75 -15.55
N GLY A 271 7.47 8.56 -14.95
CA GLY A 271 7.71 7.31 -15.68
C GLY A 271 9.07 7.20 -16.37
N THR A 272 10.02 8.10 -16.12
CA THR A 272 11.33 8.13 -16.79
C THR A 272 12.41 7.34 -16.05
N LEU A 273 12.21 7.08 -14.78
CA LEU A 273 13.12 6.33 -13.91
C LEU A 273 12.41 5.16 -13.23
N VAL A 274 13.22 4.26 -12.71
CA VAL A 274 12.77 3.17 -11.82
C VAL A 274 13.22 3.51 -10.40
N ARG A 275 12.40 3.24 -9.41
CA ARG A 275 12.70 3.49 -8.01
C ARG A 275 12.43 2.27 -7.13
N SER A 276 13.14 2.20 -6.02
CA SER A 276 12.92 1.26 -4.93
C SER A 276 12.87 2.02 -3.60
N GLY A 277 11.94 1.68 -2.73
CA GLY A 277 11.85 2.28 -1.40
C GLY A 277 13.01 1.86 -0.49
N LEU A 278 13.44 2.77 0.38
CA LEU A 278 14.41 2.54 1.44
C LEU A 278 13.79 2.91 2.78
N ALA A 279 14.02 2.11 3.81
CA ALA A 279 13.50 2.39 5.16
C ALA A 279 14.16 3.62 5.80
N VAL A 280 15.31 4.01 5.30
CA VAL A 280 16.13 5.14 5.80
C VAL A 280 16.34 6.18 4.72
N GLU A 281 16.89 7.32 5.08
CA GLU A 281 17.31 8.34 4.10
C GLU A 281 18.27 7.72 3.05
N PRO A 282 18.10 8.04 1.77
CA PRO A 282 17.22 9.07 1.20
C PRO A 282 15.75 8.64 0.96
N HIS A 283 15.25 7.61 1.59
CA HIS A 283 13.92 7.01 1.53
C HIS A 283 13.52 6.35 0.20
N ASP A 284 14.10 6.75 -0.90
CA ASP A 284 13.94 6.15 -2.23
C ASP A 284 15.28 6.18 -2.96
N GLN A 285 15.64 5.09 -3.62
CA GLN A 285 16.75 5.00 -4.56
C GLN A 285 16.21 4.95 -5.99
N TYR A 286 16.77 5.78 -6.86
CA TYR A 286 16.37 5.86 -8.27
C TYR A 286 17.43 5.26 -9.18
N TYR A 287 16.97 4.70 -10.29
CA TYR A 287 17.77 4.05 -11.32
C TYR A 287 17.30 4.49 -12.71
N ASP A 288 18.24 4.63 -13.64
CA ASP A 288 17.87 4.70 -15.04
C ASP A 288 17.41 3.32 -15.57
N PHE A 289 16.95 3.27 -16.82
CA PHE A 289 16.52 2.02 -17.43
C PHE A 289 17.68 1.06 -17.78
N GLN A 290 18.89 1.44 -17.49
CA GLN A 290 20.10 0.63 -17.60
C GLN A 290 20.51 0.03 -16.24
N GLY A 291 19.83 0.41 -15.16
CA GLY A 291 20.12 -0.05 -13.80
C GLY A 291 21.17 0.79 -13.06
N ASN A 292 21.63 1.89 -13.65
CA ASN A 292 22.58 2.78 -12.98
C ASN A 292 21.83 3.61 -11.93
N LYS A 293 22.42 3.76 -10.74
CA LYS A 293 21.92 4.68 -9.73
C LYS A 293 21.98 6.12 -10.24
N VAL A 294 20.89 6.84 -10.07
CA VAL A 294 20.77 8.25 -10.46
C VAL A 294 20.24 9.08 -9.30
N ALA A 295 20.41 10.40 -9.43
CA ALA A 295 19.88 11.34 -8.46
C ALA A 295 18.34 11.28 -8.40
N LYS A 296 17.81 11.49 -7.22
CA LYS A 296 16.36 11.62 -6.97
C LYS A 296 15.82 12.83 -7.74
N PRO A 297 14.69 12.70 -8.48
CA PRO A 297 14.07 13.85 -9.15
C PRO A 297 13.75 14.99 -8.19
N ALA A 298 13.90 16.24 -8.64
CA ALA A 298 13.74 17.41 -7.79
C ALA A 298 12.35 17.47 -7.12
N ASN A 299 11.29 17.11 -7.85
CA ASN A 299 9.92 17.07 -7.36
C ASN A 299 9.59 15.80 -6.55
N GLU A 300 10.51 14.87 -6.42
CA GLU A 300 10.35 13.68 -5.58
C GLU A 300 11.30 13.69 -4.37
N LYS A 301 12.11 14.74 -4.22
CA LYS A 301 13.15 14.85 -3.19
C LYS A 301 12.62 14.60 -1.78
N TYR A 302 11.43 15.08 -1.47
CA TYR A 302 10.84 15.02 -0.13
C TYR A 302 9.80 13.91 0.03
N LEU A 303 9.63 13.08 -1.00
CA LEU A 303 8.76 11.91 -0.90
C LEU A 303 9.42 10.81 -0.09
N THR A 304 8.59 10.00 0.58
CA THR A 304 9.03 8.84 1.34
C THR A 304 8.36 7.58 0.81
N TRP A 305 9.04 6.45 0.90
CA TRP A 305 8.54 5.16 0.42
C TRP A 305 7.23 4.73 1.11
N SER A 306 7.03 5.15 2.37
CA SER A 306 5.87 4.77 3.19
C SER A 306 4.56 5.45 2.78
N VAL A 307 4.62 6.49 1.91
CA VAL A 307 3.43 7.21 1.44
C VAL A 307 3.11 6.80 0.01
N GLN A 308 2.02 6.06 -0.16
CA GLN A 308 1.67 5.45 -1.45
C GLN A 308 1.20 6.47 -2.50
N ALA A 309 0.45 7.50 -2.08
CA ALA A 309 -0.16 8.46 -3.00
C ALA A 309 0.85 9.33 -3.76
N ARG A 310 2.05 9.56 -3.22
CA ARG A 310 3.15 10.32 -3.87
C ARG A 310 2.74 11.68 -4.47
N LEU A 311 3.06 11.94 -5.74
CA LEU A 311 2.73 13.19 -6.44
C LEU A 311 1.25 13.23 -6.87
N SER A 312 0.66 14.44 -6.86
CA SER A 312 -0.62 14.70 -7.53
C SER A 312 -0.50 14.47 -9.05
N PRO A 313 -1.62 14.24 -9.75
CA PRO A 313 -1.58 14.02 -11.21
C PRO A 313 -0.87 15.12 -12.00
N ASP A 314 -0.98 16.38 -11.58
CA ASP A 314 -0.30 17.52 -12.19
C ASP A 314 1.12 17.78 -11.63
N GLY A 315 1.57 17.00 -10.65
CA GLY A 315 2.90 17.09 -10.04
C GLY A 315 3.14 18.30 -9.16
N LYS A 316 2.12 19.13 -8.87
CA LYS A 316 2.28 20.37 -8.08
C LYS A 316 2.17 20.15 -6.59
N LEU A 317 1.54 19.04 -6.17
CA LEU A 317 1.39 18.66 -4.78
C LEU A 317 1.96 17.26 -4.55
N ALA A 318 2.30 16.99 -3.31
CA ALA A 318 2.72 15.65 -2.89
C ALA A 318 2.05 15.25 -1.59
N ALA A 319 1.71 13.97 -1.48
CA ALA A 319 1.28 13.35 -0.24
C ALA A 319 2.49 13.25 0.70
N GLY A 320 2.35 13.83 1.88
CA GLY A 320 3.38 13.87 2.92
C GLY A 320 3.14 12.84 4.00
N ARG A 321 3.91 12.98 5.08
CA ARG A 321 3.91 12.04 6.22
C ARG A 321 2.65 12.19 7.07
N PHE A 322 2.43 11.19 7.92
CA PHE A 322 1.43 11.26 8.97
C PHE A 322 1.72 12.45 9.92
N ALA A 323 0.70 13.27 10.14
CA ALA A 323 0.74 14.46 10.99
C ALA A 323 -0.43 14.48 12.00
N GLY A 324 -0.95 13.30 12.34
CA GLY A 324 -2.02 13.14 13.30
C GLY A 324 -1.53 13.21 14.74
N GLY A 325 -2.47 13.36 15.66
CA GLY A 325 -2.24 13.27 17.10
C GLY A 325 -2.89 12.01 17.69
N ALA A 326 -2.80 11.85 19.01
CA ALA A 326 -3.30 10.66 19.73
C ALA A 326 -4.81 10.39 19.57
N ARG A 327 -5.58 11.36 19.08
CA ARG A 327 -7.05 11.26 18.95
C ARG A 327 -7.57 11.63 17.56
N THR A 328 -6.70 12.07 16.66
CA THR A 328 -7.07 12.50 15.31
C THR A 328 -6.08 11.95 14.32
N THR A 329 -6.58 11.43 13.19
CA THR A 329 -5.73 11.06 12.07
C THR A 329 -5.60 12.22 11.12
N GLY A 330 -4.41 12.38 10.56
CA GLY A 330 -4.15 13.40 9.56
C GLY A 330 -2.82 13.14 8.89
N SER A 331 -2.71 13.58 7.64
CA SER A 331 -1.49 13.53 6.86
C SER A 331 -1.22 14.87 6.22
N GLU A 332 0.03 15.12 5.88
CA GLU A 332 0.45 16.34 5.23
C GLU A 332 0.23 16.29 3.73
N ILE A 333 -0.07 17.44 3.15
CA ILE A 333 0.13 17.72 1.73
C ILE A 333 1.24 18.74 1.64
N ILE A 334 2.27 18.42 0.89
CA ILE A 334 3.50 19.21 0.82
C ILE A 334 3.75 19.76 -0.59
N ASP A 335 4.51 20.82 -0.67
CA ASP A 335 5.16 21.27 -1.89
C ASP A 335 6.28 20.26 -2.25
N PRO A 336 6.24 19.63 -3.43
CA PRO A 336 7.17 18.56 -3.79
C PRO A 336 8.61 19.05 -3.97
N TYR A 337 8.84 20.34 -4.23
CA TYR A 337 10.18 20.89 -4.47
C TYR A 337 10.85 21.43 -3.19
N THR A 338 10.06 21.88 -2.24
CA THR A 338 10.57 22.49 -1.00
C THR A 338 10.36 21.64 0.25
N GLY A 339 9.47 20.65 0.17
CA GLY A 339 9.05 19.82 1.32
C GLY A 339 8.17 20.58 2.33
N LYS A 340 7.84 21.85 2.05
CA LYS A 340 7.01 22.67 2.93
C LYS A 340 5.58 22.12 2.97
N ARG A 341 5.05 21.92 4.19
CA ARG A 341 3.64 21.59 4.37
C ARG A 341 2.75 22.75 3.91
N LEU A 342 1.87 22.45 2.97
CA LEU A 342 0.87 23.37 2.43
C LEU A 342 -0.48 23.17 3.12
N HIS A 343 -0.90 21.90 3.29
CA HIS A 343 -2.16 21.54 3.91
C HIS A 343 -1.98 20.38 4.88
N LYS A 344 -2.97 20.18 5.72
CA LYS A 344 -3.21 18.97 6.49
C LYS A 344 -4.58 18.43 6.11
N VAL A 345 -4.67 17.17 5.76
CA VAL A 345 -5.92 16.49 5.42
C VAL A 345 -6.21 15.39 6.42
N ARG A 346 -7.47 15.00 6.53
CA ARG A 346 -7.84 13.79 7.27
C ARG A 346 -7.26 12.56 6.58
N GLY A 347 -7.03 11.52 7.36
CA GLY A 347 -6.50 10.24 6.88
C GLY A 347 -5.20 9.86 7.58
N GLN A 348 -5.12 8.59 7.97
CA GLN A 348 -3.94 8.00 8.59
C GLN A 348 -2.86 7.67 7.55
N GLN A 349 -3.30 7.26 6.36
CA GLN A 349 -2.43 6.86 5.27
C GLN A 349 -3.08 7.29 3.95
N LEU A 350 -2.37 8.11 3.19
CA LEU A 350 -2.79 8.54 1.85
C LEU A 350 -2.41 7.47 0.83
N LEU A 351 -3.40 6.93 0.11
CA LEU A 351 -3.23 5.76 -0.75
C LEU A 351 -3.07 6.12 -2.22
N THR A 352 -3.95 6.98 -2.73
CA THR A 352 -3.93 7.38 -4.15
C THR A 352 -4.63 8.72 -4.34
N TRP A 353 -4.17 9.50 -5.32
CA TRP A 353 -4.85 10.69 -5.79
C TRP A 353 -6.02 10.29 -6.69
N VAL A 354 -7.16 10.96 -6.48
CA VAL A 354 -8.33 10.88 -7.35
C VAL A 354 -8.24 11.94 -8.45
N ASP A 355 -7.80 13.12 -8.08
CA ASP A 355 -7.49 14.26 -8.92
C ASP A 355 -6.49 15.17 -8.17
N ASN A 356 -6.32 16.43 -8.62
CA ASN A 356 -5.37 17.36 -8.01
C ASN A 356 -5.80 17.90 -6.63
N GLU A 357 -7.02 17.62 -6.18
CA GLU A 357 -7.58 18.15 -4.94
C GLU A 357 -8.07 17.07 -3.99
N ARG A 358 -8.26 15.84 -4.48
CA ARG A 358 -8.87 14.74 -3.72
C ARG A 358 -8.00 13.50 -3.70
N LEU A 359 -8.03 12.81 -2.56
CA LEU A 359 -7.31 11.54 -2.36
C LEU A 359 -8.23 10.50 -1.72
N ILE A 360 -7.90 9.23 -1.97
CA ILE A 360 -8.41 8.12 -1.16
C ILE A 360 -7.39 7.84 -0.05
N ALA A 361 -7.88 7.68 1.17
CA ALA A 361 -7.06 7.45 2.35
C ALA A 361 -7.67 6.38 3.27
N TRP A 362 -6.85 5.76 4.09
CA TRP A 362 -7.32 5.09 5.30
C TRP A 362 -7.55 6.13 6.39
N ASP A 363 -8.71 6.10 7.02
CA ASP A 363 -9.05 6.96 8.17
C ASP A 363 -9.77 6.17 9.25
N ILE A 364 -9.53 6.52 10.50
CA ILE A 364 -10.21 5.95 11.67
C ILE A 364 -11.20 6.96 12.24
N LYS A 365 -12.25 6.47 12.87
CA LYS A 365 -13.13 7.34 13.64
C LYS A 365 -12.38 7.87 14.87
N PRO A 366 -12.60 9.15 15.23
CA PRO A 366 -12.03 9.69 16.46
C PRO A 366 -12.36 8.81 17.68
N GLY A 367 -11.32 8.38 18.41
CA GLY A 367 -11.44 7.53 19.59
C GLY A 367 -11.63 6.04 19.33
N ASP A 368 -11.65 5.60 18.06
CA ASP A 368 -11.69 4.19 17.68
C ASP A 368 -10.25 3.58 17.68
N ASN A 369 -10.18 2.28 17.45
CA ASN A 369 -8.93 1.55 17.33
C ASN A 369 -8.21 1.93 16.04
N GLU A 370 -6.89 2.17 16.12
CA GLU A 370 -6.03 2.53 14.98
C GLU A 370 -6.05 1.50 13.84
N PHE A 371 -6.43 0.26 14.13
CA PHE A 371 -6.55 -0.80 13.13
C PHE A 371 -7.93 -0.84 12.44
N HIS A 372 -8.92 -0.11 12.93
CA HIS A 372 -10.28 -0.09 12.36
C HIS A 372 -10.46 1.02 11.32
N SER A 373 -9.49 1.14 10.41
CA SER A 373 -9.53 2.11 9.32
C SER A 373 -10.61 1.76 8.29
N ALA A 374 -11.21 2.77 7.69
CA ALA A 374 -12.07 2.64 6.52
C ALA A 374 -11.49 3.45 5.36
N LEU A 375 -11.79 3.06 4.12
CA LEU A 375 -11.50 3.94 2.99
C LEU A 375 -12.40 5.17 3.05
N VAL A 376 -11.77 6.33 2.88
CA VAL A 376 -12.45 7.62 2.79
C VAL A 376 -11.92 8.41 1.60
N LEU A 377 -12.80 9.22 1.02
CA LEU A 377 -12.41 10.29 0.11
C LEU A 377 -12.16 11.54 0.95
N VAL A 378 -10.98 12.13 0.80
CA VAL A 378 -10.58 13.38 1.46
C VAL A 378 -10.37 14.46 0.41
N THR A 379 -10.77 15.69 0.73
CA THR A 379 -10.59 16.88 -0.12
C THR A 379 -9.66 17.85 0.57
N ILE A 380 -8.68 18.38 -0.14
CA ILE A 380 -7.76 19.41 0.37
C ILE A 380 -8.58 20.64 0.77
N GLY A 381 -8.28 21.19 1.95
CA GLY A 381 -9.01 22.35 2.49
C GLY A 381 -10.36 22.02 3.13
N SER A 382 -10.75 20.73 3.20
CA SER A 382 -11.97 20.29 3.89
C SER A 382 -11.65 19.45 5.12
N ASP A 383 -12.34 19.69 6.21
CA ASP A 383 -12.25 18.87 7.43
C ASP A 383 -13.20 17.65 7.39
N THR A 384 -14.06 17.55 6.38
CA THR A 384 -15.01 16.45 6.22
C THR A 384 -14.45 15.38 5.29
N THR A 385 -14.81 14.13 5.55
CA THR A 385 -14.48 12.98 4.72
C THR A 385 -15.74 12.26 4.26
N LEU A 386 -15.71 11.72 3.05
CA LEU A 386 -16.78 10.85 2.57
C LEU A 386 -16.32 9.40 2.71
N ARG A 387 -17.06 8.60 3.45
CA ARG A 387 -16.72 7.20 3.70
C ARG A 387 -17.05 6.33 2.48
N LEU A 388 -16.03 5.64 1.96
CA LEU A 388 -16.14 4.79 0.77
C LEU A 388 -16.37 3.31 1.12
N SER A 389 -15.82 2.83 2.26
CA SER A 389 -15.96 1.42 2.68
C SER A 389 -16.38 1.28 4.13
N GLY A 390 -16.74 0.07 4.55
CA GLY A 390 -16.78 -0.33 5.95
C GLY A 390 -15.39 -0.31 6.59
N ALA A 391 -15.34 -0.34 7.92
CA ALA A 391 -14.06 -0.41 8.64
C ALA A 391 -13.43 -1.80 8.52
N LEU A 392 -12.11 -1.83 8.44
CA LEU A 392 -11.32 -3.05 8.62
C LEU A 392 -11.63 -3.68 9.99
N LYS A 393 -11.58 -4.98 10.05
CA LYS A 393 -11.81 -5.75 11.29
C LYS A 393 -10.48 -6.37 11.76
N GLY A 394 -10.37 -6.52 13.08
CA GLY A 394 -9.17 -7.10 13.68
C GLY A 394 -7.96 -6.18 13.67
N ASN A 395 -6.88 -6.65 14.31
CA ASN A 395 -5.59 -5.95 14.35
C ASN A 395 -4.81 -6.15 13.04
N ASP A 396 -3.66 -5.50 12.93
CA ASP A 396 -2.77 -5.68 11.79
C ASP A 396 -2.33 -7.15 11.68
N GLY A 397 -2.38 -7.69 10.46
CA GLY A 397 -2.13 -9.10 10.22
C GLY A 397 -3.30 -10.05 10.52
N ALA A 398 -4.41 -9.56 11.10
CA ALA A 398 -5.57 -10.40 11.39
C ALA A 398 -6.17 -11.03 10.11
N PRO A 399 -6.68 -12.27 10.19
CA PRO A 399 -7.35 -12.91 9.08
C PRO A 399 -8.51 -12.07 8.55
N GLY A 400 -8.63 -11.97 7.22
CA GLY A 400 -9.70 -11.23 6.56
C GLY A 400 -9.49 -9.72 6.43
N ARG A 401 -8.40 -9.17 6.92
CA ARG A 401 -7.97 -7.80 6.54
C ARG A 401 -7.63 -7.79 5.06
N TRP A 402 -8.01 -6.71 4.40
CA TRP A 402 -7.83 -6.57 2.97
C TRP A 402 -7.01 -5.34 2.61
N ASN A 403 -6.30 -5.44 1.50
CA ASN A 403 -5.42 -4.40 0.97
C ASN A 403 -5.93 -3.98 -0.41
N PRO A 404 -6.13 -2.69 -0.67
CA PRO A 404 -6.71 -2.21 -1.91
C PRO A 404 -5.69 -2.28 -3.06
N VAL A 405 -6.22 -2.50 -4.25
CA VAL A 405 -5.53 -2.33 -5.54
C VAL A 405 -6.32 -1.29 -6.33
N PHE A 406 -5.76 -0.10 -6.48
CA PHE A 406 -6.38 0.98 -7.24
C PHE A 406 -5.84 1.02 -8.65
N ALA A 407 -6.69 1.48 -9.57
CA ALA A 407 -6.30 1.82 -10.93
C ALA A 407 -7.07 3.05 -11.42
N THR A 408 -6.47 3.78 -12.35
CA THR A 408 -7.15 4.84 -13.09
C THR A 408 -8.11 4.22 -14.11
N ARG A 409 -9.33 4.74 -14.21
CA ARG A 409 -10.38 4.31 -15.12
C ARG A 409 -10.53 5.23 -16.33
#